data_b0005c8eb64501b3ddbf5dce49cc2218
#
_entry.id   b0005c8eb64501b3ddbf5dce49cc2218
#
_cell.length_a   1.000
_cell.length_b   1.000
_cell.length_c   1.000
_cell.angle_alpha   90.00
_cell.angle_beta   90.00
_cell.angle_gamma   90.00
#
_symmetry.space_group_name_H-M   'P 1'
#
loop_
_entity.id
_entity.type
_entity.pdbx_description
1 polymer ?
#
loop_
_entity_poly.entity_id
_entity_poly.type
_entity_poly.pdbx_seq_one_letter_code
_entity_poly.pdbx_strand_id
1 'polypeptide(L)'
;MTTTGRVSAIWIYPVKSLGGTARDRVHLAASGPVGDRAYTVVDAGTGEVLRGKHAPALAGLRATGSPDDDARRVGEALGRPVRVQPAEGGSGADVAAVHLVSRQAIDRATAGDVPEGCSADDPRANVLLDLPDDDERTWVGRTVRIGAAELHITRTPKHCLGVYAEVVTPGRVAAGDPVELLG
;
A
#
# COMPACT_ATOMS: atom_id res chain seq x y z
N MET A 1 -4.82 1.17 26.70
CA MET A 1 -4.02 0.77 25.50
C MET A 1 -3.73 -0.71 25.63
N THR A 2 -4.05 -1.47 24.61
CA THR A 2 -3.76 -2.92 24.56
C THR A 2 -2.91 -3.18 23.35
N THR A 3 -1.74 -3.77 23.55
CA THR A 3 -0.91 -4.24 22.43
C THR A 3 -1.59 -5.45 21.80
N THR A 4 -1.98 -5.34 20.54
CA THR A 4 -2.72 -6.37 19.80
C THR A 4 -1.81 -7.15 18.85
N GLY A 5 -0.60 -6.65 18.58
CA GLY A 5 0.35 -7.27 17.66
C GLY A 5 1.56 -6.40 17.36
N ARG A 6 2.16 -6.64 16.20
CA ARG A 6 3.35 -5.92 15.73
C ARG A 6 3.33 -5.73 14.21
N VAL A 7 4.15 -4.80 13.74
CA VAL A 7 4.46 -4.64 12.31
C VAL A 7 5.32 -5.80 11.84
N SER A 8 4.86 -6.56 10.86
CA SER A 8 5.61 -7.67 10.26
C SER A 8 6.48 -7.20 9.09
N ALA A 9 5.94 -6.34 8.23
CA ALA A 9 6.66 -5.78 7.08
C ALA A 9 6.05 -4.45 6.64
N ILE A 10 6.85 -3.67 5.91
CA ILE A 10 6.44 -2.38 5.34
C ILE A 10 6.76 -2.39 3.85
N TRP A 11 5.84 -1.88 3.04
CA TRP A 11 5.98 -1.76 1.61
C TRP A 11 5.60 -0.37 1.13
N ILE A 12 6.36 0.17 0.19
CA ILE A 12 5.98 1.34 -0.58
C ILE A 12 5.92 0.98 -2.06
N TYR A 13 5.07 1.67 -2.79
CA TYR A 13 4.84 1.52 -4.22
C TYR A 13 5.18 2.85 -4.90
N PRO A 14 6.46 3.17 -5.16
CA PRO A 14 6.86 4.51 -5.57
C PRO A 14 6.19 4.98 -6.85
N VAL A 15 5.95 4.04 -7.78
CA VAL A 15 5.24 4.30 -9.03
C VAL A 15 3.92 3.54 -9.01
N LYS A 16 2.82 4.27 -9.21
CA LYS A 16 1.47 3.69 -9.27
C LYS A 16 1.40 2.56 -10.28
N SER A 17 0.75 1.47 -9.92
CA SER A 17 0.60 0.24 -10.72
C SER A 17 1.84 -0.65 -10.82
N LEU A 18 3.03 -0.19 -10.47
CA LEU A 18 4.22 -1.07 -10.37
C LEU A 18 4.22 -1.84 -9.06
N GLY A 19 5.04 -2.88 -8.97
CA GLY A 19 5.27 -3.67 -7.78
C GLY A 19 5.91 -2.87 -6.65
N GLY A 20 5.69 -3.32 -5.42
CA GLY A 20 6.17 -2.67 -4.22
C GLY A 20 7.65 -2.93 -3.92
N THR A 21 8.21 -2.09 -3.06
CA THR A 21 9.56 -2.22 -2.50
C THR A 21 9.47 -2.30 -0.98
N ALA A 22 10.06 -3.34 -0.39
CA ALA A 22 10.13 -3.49 1.05
C ALA A 22 10.99 -2.38 1.69
N ARG A 23 10.62 -1.97 2.90
CA ARG A 23 11.33 -1.00 3.72
C ARG A 23 11.39 -1.48 5.16
N ASP A 24 12.53 -1.24 5.84
CA ASP A 24 12.64 -1.53 7.27
C ASP A 24 11.85 -0.50 8.11
N ARG A 25 11.70 0.70 7.56
CA ARG A 25 10.98 1.81 8.20
C ARG A 25 10.44 2.80 7.16
N VAL A 26 9.41 3.54 7.54
CA VAL A 26 8.85 4.62 6.73
C VAL A 26 8.35 5.74 7.65
N HIS A 27 8.31 6.98 7.16
CA HIS A 27 7.57 8.05 7.80
C HIS A 27 6.16 8.10 7.19
N LEU A 28 5.14 8.00 8.03
CA LEU A 28 3.76 8.23 7.65
C LEU A 28 3.46 9.73 7.80
N ALA A 29 3.32 10.42 6.68
CA ALA A 29 2.79 11.78 6.62
C ALA A 29 1.26 11.75 6.56
N ALA A 30 0.58 12.89 6.64
CA ALA A 30 -0.88 12.97 6.53
C ALA A 30 -1.41 12.34 5.22
N SER A 31 -0.64 12.39 4.14
CA SER A 31 -0.97 11.79 2.84
C SER A 31 -0.63 10.29 2.72
N GLY A 32 -0.07 9.68 3.76
CA GLY A 32 0.39 8.29 3.77
C GLY A 32 1.91 8.13 3.82
N PRO A 33 2.44 6.94 3.49
CA PRO A 33 3.87 6.67 3.52
C PRO A 33 4.64 7.58 2.55
N VAL A 34 5.67 8.25 3.05
CA VAL A 34 6.50 9.13 2.22
C VAL A 34 7.13 8.35 1.05
N GLY A 35 6.93 8.85 -0.16
CA GLY A 35 7.39 8.21 -1.39
C GLY A 35 6.46 7.14 -1.96
N ASP A 36 5.34 6.86 -1.30
CA ASP A 36 4.35 5.92 -1.82
C ASP A 36 3.52 6.59 -2.93
N ARG A 37 3.41 5.90 -4.08
CA ARG A 37 2.64 6.36 -5.26
C ARG A 37 2.93 7.81 -5.69
N ALA A 38 4.19 8.24 -5.47
CA ALA A 38 4.65 9.58 -5.81
C ALA A 38 4.69 9.83 -7.32
N TYR A 39 4.73 8.75 -8.12
CA TYR A 39 4.79 8.80 -9.58
C TYR A 39 3.68 7.97 -10.21
N THR A 40 3.37 8.31 -11.47
CA THR A 40 2.43 7.58 -12.32
C THR A 40 3.03 7.33 -13.70
N VAL A 41 2.58 6.26 -14.35
CA VAL A 41 2.96 5.94 -15.73
C VAL A 41 1.93 6.54 -16.67
N VAL A 42 2.37 7.26 -17.69
CA VAL A 42 1.52 7.81 -18.76
C VAL A 42 1.99 7.33 -20.12
N ASP A 43 1.04 7.03 -20.99
CA ASP A 43 1.31 6.79 -22.40
C ASP A 43 1.89 8.06 -23.04
N ALA A 44 3.03 7.95 -23.72
CA ALA A 44 3.73 9.12 -24.29
C ALA A 44 3.01 9.73 -25.47
N GLY A 45 2.19 8.96 -26.20
CA GLY A 45 1.44 9.41 -27.35
C GLY A 45 0.10 10.03 -27.01
N THR A 46 -0.65 9.42 -26.07
CA THR A 46 -2.00 9.86 -25.71
C THR A 46 -2.05 10.74 -24.46
N GLY A 47 -1.05 10.66 -23.59
CA GLY A 47 -1.06 11.32 -22.29
C GLY A 47 -1.94 10.63 -21.24
N GLU A 48 -2.55 9.49 -21.56
CA GLU A 48 -3.39 8.75 -20.62
C GLU A 48 -2.58 8.08 -19.51
N VAL A 49 -3.11 8.13 -18.28
CA VAL A 49 -2.56 7.40 -17.14
C VAL A 49 -2.80 5.91 -17.29
N LEU A 50 -1.72 5.13 -17.29
CA LEU A 50 -1.79 3.68 -17.40
C LEU A 50 -2.06 3.06 -16.03
N ARG A 51 -3.14 2.29 -15.93
CA ARG A 51 -3.56 1.62 -14.69
C ARG A 51 -3.28 0.12 -14.78
N GLY A 52 -2.85 -0.49 -13.67
CA GLY A 52 -2.53 -1.91 -13.59
C GLY A 52 -3.63 -2.84 -14.08
N LYS A 53 -4.90 -2.48 -13.86
CA LYS A 53 -6.05 -3.26 -14.37
C LYS A 53 -6.10 -3.37 -15.90
N HIS A 54 -5.51 -2.41 -16.62
CA HIS A 54 -5.44 -2.42 -18.10
C HIS A 54 -4.07 -2.83 -18.63
N ALA A 55 -3.07 -2.99 -17.74
CA ALA A 55 -1.70 -3.36 -18.08
C ALA A 55 -1.12 -4.27 -16.97
N PRO A 56 -1.53 -5.55 -16.90
CA PRO A 56 -1.12 -6.47 -15.83
C PRO A 56 0.41 -6.65 -15.73
N ALA A 57 1.14 -6.50 -16.83
CA ALA A 57 2.60 -6.59 -16.86
C ALA A 57 3.29 -5.58 -15.93
N LEU A 58 2.62 -4.46 -15.59
CA LEU A 58 3.16 -3.44 -14.68
C LEU A 58 3.39 -3.99 -13.26
N ALA A 59 2.54 -4.86 -12.78
CA ALA A 59 2.64 -5.42 -11.43
C ALA A 59 3.93 -6.23 -11.21
N GLY A 60 4.47 -6.83 -12.28
CA GLY A 60 5.74 -7.58 -12.24
C GLY A 60 6.99 -6.69 -12.25
N LEU A 61 6.86 -5.40 -12.51
CA LEU A 61 7.98 -4.46 -12.56
C LEU A 61 8.09 -3.71 -11.22
N ARG A 62 9.31 -3.60 -10.70
CA ARG A 62 9.60 -2.78 -9.51
C ARG A 62 10.27 -1.48 -9.92
N ALA A 63 9.89 -0.39 -9.27
CA ALA A 63 10.50 0.91 -9.47
C ALA A 63 11.99 0.87 -9.09
N THR A 64 12.84 1.49 -9.92
CA THR A 64 14.29 1.60 -9.70
C THR A 64 14.65 2.79 -8.82
N GLY A 65 13.76 3.78 -8.74
CA GLY A 65 13.99 5.10 -8.13
C GLY A 65 14.43 6.17 -9.15
N SER A 66 14.59 5.77 -10.41
CA SER A 66 14.87 6.68 -11.54
C SER A 66 13.65 6.67 -12.48
N PRO A 67 12.91 7.79 -12.62
CA PRO A 67 11.76 7.86 -13.51
C PRO A 67 12.09 7.51 -14.98
N ASP A 68 13.27 7.89 -15.45
CA ASP A 68 13.69 7.61 -16.84
C ASP A 68 13.97 6.11 -17.06
N ASP A 69 14.63 5.45 -16.10
CA ASP A 69 14.86 4.00 -16.16
C ASP A 69 13.54 3.24 -16.02
N ASP A 70 12.66 3.68 -15.17
CA ASP A 70 11.34 3.08 -15.00
C ASP A 70 10.52 3.25 -16.28
N ALA A 71 10.55 4.43 -16.92
CA ALA A 71 9.86 4.66 -18.19
C ALA A 71 10.39 3.74 -19.30
N ARG A 72 11.71 3.58 -19.41
CA ARG A 72 12.32 2.68 -20.39
C ARG A 72 11.87 1.23 -20.17
N ARG A 73 12.00 0.71 -18.94
CA ARG A 73 11.63 -0.68 -18.61
C ARG A 73 10.14 -0.96 -18.80
N VAL A 74 9.30 -0.01 -18.41
CA VAL A 74 7.85 -0.10 -18.62
C VAL A 74 7.52 -0.05 -20.11
N GLY A 75 8.16 0.84 -20.88
CA GLY A 75 8.00 0.95 -22.33
C GLY A 75 8.37 -0.34 -23.05
N GLU A 76 9.48 -0.96 -22.66
CA GLU A 76 9.91 -2.27 -23.17
C GLU A 76 8.88 -3.36 -22.88
N ALA A 77 8.36 -3.43 -21.64
CA ALA A 77 7.38 -4.43 -21.24
C ALA A 77 6.01 -4.27 -21.91
N LEU A 78 5.63 -3.03 -22.25
CA LEU A 78 4.35 -2.72 -22.88
C LEU A 78 4.45 -2.62 -24.43
N GLY A 79 5.66 -2.64 -25.00
CA GLY A 79 5.90 -2.49 -26.43
C GLY A 79 5.50 -1.10 -26.99
N ARG A 80 5.50 -0.06 -26.14
CA ARG A 80 5.13 1.31 -26.51
C ARG A 80 5.82 2.36 -25.63
N PRO A 81 6.05 3.58 -26.16
CA PRO A 81 6.69 4.63 -25.37
C PRO A 81 5.79 5.13 -24.26
N VAL A 82 6.38 5.28 -23.06
CA VAL A 82 5.72 5.81 -21.86
C VAL A 82 6.59 6.86 -21.18
N ARG A 83 6.00 7.63 -20.28
CA ARG A 83 6.68 8.50 -19.33
C ARG A 83 6.31 8.12 -17.91
N VAL A 84 7.23 8.26 -16.98
CA VAL A 84 6.99 8.20 -15.54
C VAL A 84 7.13 9.63 -15.02
N GLN A 85 6.06 10.17 -14.45
CA GLN A 85 5.99 11.55 -14.02
C GLN A 85 5.38 11.65 -12.61
N PRO A 86 5.64 12.74 -11.87
CA PRO A 86 5.00 12.96 -10.58
C PRO A 86 3.48 12.80 -10.66
N ALA A 87 2.89 12.17 -9.65
CA ALA A 87 1.45 12.02 -9.54
C ALA A 87 0.79 13.38 -9.26
N GLU A 88 -0.34 13.67 -9.90
CA GLU A 88 -1.13 14.86 -9.61
C GLU A 88 -1.62 14.82 -8.15
N GLY A 89 -1.53 15.96 -7.45
CA GLY A 89 -1.91 16.06 -6.04
C GLY A 89 -0.90 15.49 -5.04
N GLY A 90 0.29 15.08 -5.51
CA GLY A 90 1.41 14.65 -4.63
C GLY A 90 1.26 13.26 -3.99
N SER A 91 0.13 12.60 -4.15
CA SER A 91 -0.10 11.22 -3.76
C SER A 91 -1.03 10.55 -4.77
N GLY A 92 -0.54 9.48 -5.40
CA GLY A 92 -1.35 8.64 -6.28
C GLY A 92 -2.26 7.65 -5.55
N ALA A 93 -2.45 7.80 -4.24
CA ALA A 93 -3.36 6.98 -3.47
C ALA A 93 -4.82 7.31 -3.84
N ASP A 94 -5.46 6.42 -4.60
CA ASP A 94 -6.82 6.64 -5.10
C ASP A 94 -7.89 6.49 -4.01
N VAL A 95 -7.60 5.82 -2.88
CA VAL A 95 -8.64 5.28 -2.00
C VAL A 95 -8.42 5.62 -0.53
N ALA A 96 -7.19 5.60 -0.04
CA ALA A 96 -6.83 5.88 1.35
C ALA A 96 -5.35 6.19 1.50
N ALA A 97 -4.99 6.92 2.56
CA ALA A 97 -3.61 7.28 2.85
C ALA A 97 -2.75 6.05 3.17
N VAL A 98 -3.30 5.09 3.92
CA VAL A 98 -2.57 3.87 4.34
C VAL A 98 -3.47 2.65 4.18
N HIS A 99 -2.90 1.56 3.70
CA HIS A 99 -3.53 0.23 3.64
C HIS A 99 -2.80 -0.71 4.60
N LEU A 100 -3.54 -1.29 5.54
CA LEU A 100 -3.05 -2.26 6.52
C LEU A 100 -3.66 -3.63 6.23
N VAL A 101 -2.86 -4.69 6.31
CA VAL A 101 -3.33 -6.08 6.17
C VAL A 101 -2.63 -6.93 7.23
N SER A 102 -3.35 -7.84 7.88
CA SER A 102 -2.73 -8.79 8.77
C SER A 102 -2.27 -10.06 8.04
N ARG A 103 -1.26 -10.74 8.58
CA ARG A 103 -0.87 -12.08 8.12
C ARG A 103 -2.03 -13.04 8.21
N GLN A 104 -2.80 -12.95 9.28
CA GLN A 104 -3.99 -13.76 9.53
C GLN A 104 -5.08 -13.55 8.46
N ALA A 105 -5.22 -12.31 7.94
CA ALA A 105 -6.11 -12.06 6.79
C ALA A 105 -5.61 -12.75 5.52
N ILE A 106 -4.30 -12.74 5.28
CA ILE A 106 -3.68 -13.45 4.13
C ILE A 106 -3.86 -14.95 4.28
N ASP A 107 -3.64 -15.51 5.47
CA ASP A 107 -3.83 -16.94 5.74
C ASP A 107 -5.27 -17.37 5.51
N ARG A 108 -6.26 -16.60 5.99
CA ARG A 108 -7.69 -16.84 5.71
C ARG A 108 -7.98 -16.79 4.21
N ALA A 109 -7.44 -15.83 3.51
CA ALA A 109 -7.62 -15.69 2.07
C ALA A 109 -7.02 -16.89 1.30
N THR A 110 -5.85 -17.35 1.70
CA THR A 110 -5.21 -18.55 1.12
C THR A 110 -6.06 -19.81 1.38
N ALA A 111 -6.80 -19.85 2.50
CA ALA A 111 -7.75 -20.93 2.82
C ALA A 111 -9.10 -20.81 2.08
N GLY A 112 -9.30 -19.77 1.25
CA GLY A 112 -10.48 -19.60 0.42
C GLY A 112 -11.44 -18.45 0.82
N ASP A 113 -11.17 -17.74 1.91
CA ASP A 113 -11.93 -16.55 2.33
C ASP A 113 -11.37 -15.30 1.64
N VAL A 114 -11.50 -15.24 0.31
CA VAL A 114 -10.99 -14.15 -0.53
C VAL A 114 -12.15 -13.30 -1.01
N PRO A 115 -12.15 -11.98 -0.76
CA PRO A 115 -13.10 -11.07 -1.38
C PRO A 115 -13.03 -11.12 -2.91
N GLU A 116 -14.16 -11.03 -3.59
CA GLU A 116 -14.23 -11.05 -5.05
C GLU A 116 -13.32 -9.99 -5.67
N GLY A 117 -12.45 -10.39 -6.58
CA GLY A 117 -11.51 -9.50 -7.26
C GLY A 117 -10.24 -9.15 -6.46
N CYS A 118 -10.02 -9.79 -5.31
CA CYS A 118 -8.78 -9.65 -4.52
C CYS A 118 -7.77 -10.76 -4.88
N SER A 119 -6.48 -10.44 -4.77
CA SER A 119 -5.39 -11.41 -4.78
C SER A 119 -4.85 -11.58 -3.36
N ALA A 120 -4.84 -12.82 -2.87
CA ALA A 120 -4.20 -13.15 -1.60
C ALA A 120 -2.67 -13.00 -1.67
N ASP A 121 -2.09 -13.15 -2.86
CA ASP A 121 -0.64 -13.18 -3.07
C ASP A 121 0.01 -11.80 -3.00
N ASP A 122 -0.71 -10.74 -3.36
CA ASP A 122 -0.23 -9.35 -3.27
C ASP A 122 -1.39 -8.38 -2.99
N PRO A 123 -1.76 -8.18 -1.73
CA PRO A 123 -2.81 -7.24 -1.35
C PRO A 123 -2.40 -5.77 -1.56
N ARG A 124 -1.15 -5.49 -1.97
CA ARG A 124 -0.58 -4.15 -2.19
C ARG A 124 -0.74 -3.24 -0.95
N ALA A 125 -0.67 -3.84 0.23
CA ALA A 125 -0.73 -3.13 1.50
C ALA A 125 0.58 -2.39 1.80
N ASN A 126 0.47 -1.26 2.51
CA ASN A 126 1.64 -0.51 2.97
C ASN A 126 2.26 -1.14 4.22
N VAL A 127 1.43 -1.63 5.13
CA VAL A 127 1.89 -2.24 6.38
C VAL A 127 1.25 -3.62 6.55
N LEU A 128 2.09 -4.62 6.68
CA LEU A 128 1.71 -5.96 7.06
C LEU A 128 1.82 -6.11 8.58
N LEU A 129 0.73 -6.55 9.19
CA LEU A 129 0.62 -6.74 10.63
C LEU A 129 0.69 -8.23 10.99
N ASP A 130 1.19 -8.53 12.18
CA ASP A 130 1.07 -9.83 12.82
C ASP A 130 0.17 -9.67 14.04
N LEU A 131 -1.03 -10.24 13.98
CA LEU A 131 -2.13 -10.08 14.94
C LEU A 131 -2.61 -11.48 15.39
N PRO A 132 -1.88 -12.19 16.26
CA PRO A 132 -2.18 -13.59 16.57
C PRO A 132 -3.57 -13.80 17.18
N ASP A 133 -4.08 -12.83 17.92
CA ASP A 133 -5.32 -12.93 18.67
C ASP A 133 -6.35 -11.85 18.30
N ASP A 134 -6.16 -11.15 17.14
CA ASP A 134 -7.03 -10.04 16.74
C ASP A 134 -7.30 -10.06 15.22
N ASP A 135 -8.29 -9.28 14.80
CA ASP A 135 -8.70 -9.11 13.41
C ASP A 135 -8.85 -7.60 13.11
N GLU A 136 -7.99 -7.09 12.24
CA GLU A 136 -7.99 -5.67 11.88
C GLU A 136 -9.33 -5.16 11.37
N ARG A 137 -10.19 -6.02 10.84
CA ARG A 137 -11.53 -5.65 10.35
C ARG A 137 -12.45 -5.15 11.49
N THR A 138 -12.18 -5.57 12.72
CA THR A 138 -12.93 -5.13 13.92
C THR A 138 -12.55 -3.71 14.37
N TRP A 139 -11.50 -3.13 13.78
CA TRP A 139 -10.98 -1.81 14.17
C TRP A 139 -11.62 -0.65 13.39
N VAL A 140 -12.53 -0.92 12.47
CA VAL A 140 -13.22 0.15 11.72
C VAL A 140 -13.91 1.12 12.69
N GLY A 141 -13.64 2.41 12.54
CA GLY A 141 -14.08 3.48 13.43
C GLY A 141 -13.18 3.71 14.65
N ARG A 142 -12.11 2.93 14.83
CA ARG A 142 -11.17 3.05 15.96
C ARG A 142 -9.84 3.64 15.50
N THR A 143 -9.05 4.06 16.47
CA THR A 143 -7.70 4.55 16.27
C THR A 143 -6.68 3.53 16.75
N VAL A 144 -5.65 3.29 15.97
CA VAL A 144 -4.51 2.44 16.34
C VAL A 144 -3.24 3.26 16.35
N ARG A 145 -2.34 2.98 17.29
CA ARG A 145 -0.98 3.48 17.30
C ARG A 145 -0.05 2.41 16.73
N ILE A 146 0.80 2.80 15.79
CA ILE A 146 1.84 1.95 15.20
C ILE A 146 3.14 2.72 15.25
N GLY A 147 4.09 2.28 16.07
CA GLY A 147 5.30 3.04 16.33
C GLY A 147 4.98 4.44 16.87
N ALA A 148 5.44 5.48 16.16
CA ALA A 148 5.17 6.88 16.51
C ALA A 148 3.95 7.49 15.79
N ALA A 149 3.28 6.75 14.91
CA ALA A 149 2.11 7.23 14.16
C ALA A 149 0.79 6.78 14.79
N GLU A 150 -0.25 7.59 14.64
CA GLU A 150 -1.64 7.19 14.97
C GLU A 150 -2.49 7.22 13.70
N LEU A 151 -3.25 6.16 13.51
CA LEU A 151 -4.05 5.91 12.33
C LEU A 151 -5.51 5.69 12.73
N HIS A 152 -6.43 6.41 12.10
CA HIS A 152 -7.87 6.14 12.21
C HIS A 152 -8.28 5.15 11.13
N ILE A 153 -8.85 4.01 11.54
CA ILE A 153 -9.31 2.97 10.61
C ILE A 153 -10.67 3.36 10.06
N THR A 154 -10.73 3.63 8.76
CA THR A 154 -11.94 4.20 8.13
C THR A 154 -12.91 3.17 7.62
N ARG A 155 -12.41 2.10 6.99
CA ARG A 155 -13.27 1.05 6.39
C ARG A 155 -12.46 -0.17 5.96
N THR A 156 -13.18 -1.26 5.70
CA THR A 156 -12.66 -2.41 4.94
C THR A 156 -12.70 -2.11 3.43
N PRO A 157 -11.71 -2.57 2.64
CA PRO A 157 -11.77 -2.54 1.18
C PRO A 157 -12.93 -3.40 0.63
N LYS A 158 -13.54 -2.96 -0.46
CA LYS A 158 -14.59 -3.74 -1.12
C LYS A 158 -14.05 -5.00 -1.85
N HIS A 159 -12.86 -4.87 -2.44
CA HIS A 159 -12.25 -5.90 -3.30
C HIS A 159 -10.80 -6.17 -2.90
N CYS A 160 -10.46 -6.08 -1.61
CA CYS A 160 -9.11 -6.31 -1.11
C CYS A 160 -9.15 -6.77 0.35
N LEU A 161 -8.03 -7.32 0.83
CA LEU A 161 -7.87 -7.71 2.23
C LEU A 161 -7.60 -6.49 3.13
N GLY A 162 -7.80 -6.65 4.43
CA GLY A 162 -7.39 -5.70 5.45
C GLY A 162 -8.29 -4.49 5.61
N VAL A 163 -7.69 -3.36 5.97
CA VAL A 163 -8.40 -2.12 6.25
C VAL A 163 -7.68 -0.90 5.69
N TYR A 164 -8.44 0.14 5.41
CA TYR A 164 -7.94 1.45 5.04
C TYR A 164 -7.92 2.39 6.24
N ALA A 165 -6.89 3.25 6.28
CA ALA A 165 -6.68 4.18 7.37
C ALA A 165 -6.29 5.57 6.88
N GLU A 166 -6.62 6.58 7.68
CA GLU A 166 -6.13 7.94 7.60
C GLU A 166 -5.08 8.17 8.70
N VAL A 167 -4.09 9.01 8.42
CA VAL A 167 -3.07 9.37 9.40
C VAL A 167 -3.58 10.52 10.25
N VAL A 168 -3.79 10.26 11.53
CA VAL A 168 -4.21 11.26 12.53
C VAL A 168 -2.98 11.98 13.10
N THR A 169 -1.99 11.20 13.51
CA THR A 169 -0.72 11.73 13.99
C THR A 169 0.40 11.18 13.11
N PRO A 170 1.07 12.05 12.32
CA PRO A 170 2.23 11.65 11.54
C PRO A 170 3.36 11.12 12.42
N GLY A 171 4.07 10.11 11.93
CA GLY A 171 5.15 9.50 12.71
C GLY A 171 5.93 8.46 11.94
N ARG A 172 7.04 7.99 12.54
CA ARG A 172 7.85 6.91 12.01
C ARG A 172 7.26 5.57 12.43
N VAL A 173 7.20 4.66 11.48
CA VAL A 173 6.83 3.25 11.64
C VAL A 173 7.99 2.37 11.16
N ALA A 174 8.33 1.34 11.91
CA ALA A 174 9.37 0.39 11.58
C ALA A 174 8.86 -1.06 11.71
N ALA A 175 9.49 -1.98 11.01
CA ALA A 175 9.26 -3.41 11.23
C ALA A 175 9.59 -3.78 12.67
N GLY A 176 8.72 -4.56 13.32
CA GLY A 176 8.81 -4.92 14.72
C GLY A 176 8.10 -3.95 15.68
N ASP A 177 7.71 -2.76 15.24
CA ASP A 177 6.99 -1.80 16.10
C ASP A 177 5.70 -2.42 16.65
N PRO A 178 5.33 -2.11 17.91
CA PRO A 178 4.07 -2.55 18.48
C PRO A 178 2.87 -1.90 17.79
N VAL A 179 1.78 -2.64 17.74
CA VAL A 179 0.46 -2.17 17.31
C VAL A 179 -0.44 -2.11 18.54
N GLU A 180 -0.96 -0.93 18.82
CA GLU A 180 -1.75 -0.67 20.02
C GLU A 180 -3.13 -0.12 19.63
N LEU A 181 -4.19 -0.81 20.04
CA LEU A 181 -5.54 -0.31 19.85
C LEU A 181 -5.83 0.74 20.93
N LEU A 182 -6.16 1.95 20.48
CA LEU A 182 -6.53 3.04 21.36
C LEU A 182 -8.04 2.97 21.66
N GLY A 183 -8.39 3.26 22.89
CA GLY A 183 -9.77 3.19 23.39
C GLY A 183 -10.71 4.20 22.75
#